data_933a815dc8cc219ef739ede91fd8cee7
#
_entry.id   933a815dc8cc219ef739ede91fd8cee7
#
_cell.length_a   1.000
_cell.length_b   1.000
_cell.length_c   1.000
_cell.angle_alpha   90.00
_cell.angle_beta   90.00
_cell.angle_gamma   90.00
#
_symmetry.space_group_name_H-M   'P 1'
#
loop_
_entity.id
_entity.type
_entity.pdbx_description
1 polymer ?
#
loop_
_entity_poly.entity_id
_entity_poly.type
_entity_poly.pdbx_seq_one_letter_code
_entity_poly.pdbx_strand_id
1 'polypeptide(L)'
;MAETLSLTGANGVSEIHIETGLLDRAGAVILETFSPSRVHIVSDSTVAPLYLEKLEKQFSLPVTHTVIPAGEEHKQLSTVEGIYHDLLAAGMTRKDLIIALGGGVVGDITGFAAATFLRGVSLCQIPTTLLAQVDSSVGGKTGVNLPEGKNLVGTFKPVSYTHLTLPT
;
A
#
# COMPACT_ATOMS: atom_id res chain seq x y z
N MET A 1 -2.92 -19.85 -12.53
CA MET A 1 -2.12 -20.50 -11.47
C MET A 1 -2.09 -19.51 -10.31
N ALA A 2 -2.41 -19.94 -9.11
CA ALA A 2 -2.35 -19.12 -7.90
C ALA A 2 -1.17 -19.59 -7.05
N GLU A 3 -0.31 -18.67 -6.64
CA GLU A 3 0.83 -18.97 -5.77
C GLU A 3 0.82 -18.04 -4.56
N THR A 4 1.16 -18.59 -3.40
CA THR A 4 1.36 -17.83 -2.18
C THR A 4 2.76 -18.10 -1.64
N LEU A 5 3.51 -17.04 -1.42
CA LEU A 5 4.87 -17.10 -0.86
C LEU A 5 4.87 -16.42 0.50
N SER A 6 5.51 -17.05 1.47
CA SER A 6 5.74 -16.45 2.79
C SER A 6 7.21 -16.11 2.95
N LEU A 7 7.49 -14.84 3.22
CA LEU A 7 8.83 -14.33 3.48
C LEU A 7 8.95 -13.99 4.97
N THR A 8 9.84 -14.68 5.67
CA THR A 8 10.13 -14.40 7.08
C THR A 8 11.39 -13.55 7.18
N GLY A 9 11.25 -12.36 7.74
CA GLY A 9 12.37 -11.45 8.02
C GLY A 9 12.49 -11.13 9.50
N ALA A 10 13.51 -10.36 9.87
CA ALA A 10 13.75 -9.96 11.25
C ALA A 10 12.58 -9.17 11.88
N ASN A 11 11.76 -8.53 11.04
CA ASN A 11 10.68 -7.63 11.45
C ASN A 11 9.27 -8.22 11.25
N GLY A 12 9.16 -9.49 10.90
CA GLY A 12 7.86 -10.14 10.71
C GLY A 12 7.78 -11.04 9.47
N VAL A 13 6.56 -11.48 9.19
CA VAL A 13 6.23 -12.31 8.04
C VAL A 13 5.48 -11.46 7.03
N SER A 14 5.86 -11.57 5.76
CA SER A 14 5.13 -10.99 4.62
C SER A 14 4.56 -12.11 3.78
N GLU A 15 3.30 -12.02 3.44
CA GLU A 15 2.64 -12.92 2.49
C GLU A 15 2.54 -12.26 1.12
N ILE A 16 2.93 -12.98 0.08
CA ILE A 16 2.85 -12.53 -1.30
C ILE A 16 1.92 -13.46 -2.06
N HIS A 17 0.85 -12.92 -2.57
CA HIS A 17 -0.14 -13.64 -3.38
C HIS A 17 0.01 -13.26 -4.84
N ILE A 18 0.19 -14.25 -5.70
CA ILE A 18 0.43 -14.07 -7.15
C ILE A 18 -0.63 -14.86 -7.90
N GLU A 19 -1.50 -14.15 -8.61
CA GLU A 19 -2.55 -14.78 -9.39
C GLU A 19 -3.05 -13.84 -10.50
N THR A 20 -3.38 -14.40 -11.65
CA THR A 20 -4.06 -13.67 -12.73
C THR A 20 -5.48 -13.30 -12.28
N GLY A 21 -5.86 -12.02 -12.43
CA GLY A 21 -7.19 -11.54 -12.06
C GLY A 21 -7.40 -11.39 -10.55
N LEU A 22 -6.35 -11.48 -9.74
CA LEU A 22 -6.43 -11.39 -8.28
C LEU A 22 -7.07 -10.08 -7.81
N LEU A 23 -6.91 -8.98 -8.54
CA LEU A 23 -7.53 -7.69 -8.22
C LEU A 23 -9.07 -7.77 -8.17
N ASP A 24 -9.69 -8.69 -8.92
CA ASP A 24 -11.15 -8.83 -8.97
C ASP A 24 -11.76 -9.39 -7.68
N ARG A 25 -10.94 -10.01 -6.84
CA ARG A 25 -11.33 -10.58 -5.55
C ARG A 25 -10.41 -10.14 -4.39
N ALA A 26 -9.64 -9.07 -4.60
CA ALA A 26 -8.66 -8.57 -3.65
C ALA A 26 -9.27 -8.30 -2.26
N GLY A 27 -10.44 -7.68 -2.22
CA GLY A 27 -11.13 -7.37 -0.97
C GLY A 27 -11.39 -8.60 -0.12
N ALA A 28 -11.87 -9.70 -0.72
CA ALA A 28 -12.13 -10.95 0.00
C ALA A 28 -10.84 -11.54 0.58
N VAL A 29 -9.79 -11.65 -0.24
CA VAL A 29 -8.49 -12.20 0.19
C VAL A 29 -7.85 -11.35 1.28
N ILE A 30 -7.92 -10.02 1.17
CA ILE A 30 -7.41 -9.10 2.17
C ILE A 30 -8.17 -9.28 3.50
N LEU A 31 -9.49 -9.39 3.47
CA LEU A 31 -10.30 -9.57 4.67
C LEU A 31 -10.11 -10.94 5.34
N GLU A 32 -9.72 -11.98 4.60
CA GLU A 32 -9.32 -13.27 5.17
C GLU A 32 -8.01 -13.16 5.96
N THR A 33 -7.08 -12.30 5.53
CA THR A 33 -5.78 -12.10 6.17
C THR A 33 -5.87 -11.09 7.32
N PHE A 34 -6.62 -10.02 7.12
CA PHE A 34 -6.79 -8.93 8.08
C PHE A 34 -8.24 -8.86 8.54
N SER A 35 -8.45 -8.41 9.76
CA SER A 35 -9.79 -8.14 10.30
C SER A 35 -9.91 -6.66 10.69
N PRO A 36 -9.72 -5.73 9.75
CA PRO A 36 -9.77 -4.29 10.04
C PRO A 36 -11.22 -3.83 10.27
N SER A 37 -11.38 -2.76 11.04
CA SER A 37 -12.67 -2.06 11.15
C SER A 37 -12.87 -1.04 10.02
N ARG A 38 -11.78 -0.56 9.45
CA ARG A 38 -11.73 0.40 8.34
C ARG A 38 -10.57 0.10 7.42
N VAL A 39 -10.71 0.50 6.16
CA VAL A 39 -9.66 0.46 5.15
C VAL A 39 -9.42 1.87 4.62
N HIS A 40 -8.17 2.25 4.46
CA HIS A 40 -7.78 3.46 3.74
C HIS A 40 -6.89 3.10 2.55
N ILE A 41 -7.27 3.53 1.35
CA ILE A 41 -6.53 3.24 0.12
C ILE A 41 -5.78 4.49 -0.32
N VAL A 42 -4.48 4.38 -0.51
CA VAL A 42 -3.66 5.43 -1.12
C VAL A 42 -3.35 5.02 -2.55
N SER A 43 -3.64 5.90 -3.50
CA SER A 43 -3.36 5.71 -4.91
C SER A 43 -2.85 7.01 -5.53
N ASP A 44 -2.48 6.99 -6.80
CA ASP A 44 -2.09 8.20 -7.52
C ASP A 44 -3.09 8.58 -8.62
N SER A 45 -2.93 9.79 -9.17
CA SER A 45 -3.82 10.35 -10.18
C SER A 45 -3.85 9.56 -11.51
N THR A 46 -2.90 8.68 -11.77
CA THR A 46 -2.86 7.81 -12.95
C THR A 46 -3.57 6.48 -12.68
N VAL A 47 -3.35 5.88 -11.53
CA VAL A 47 -3.86 4.55 -11.19
C VAL A 47 -5.28 4.58 -10.64
N ALA A 48 -5.61 5.60 -9.84
CA ALA A 48 -6.92 5.72 -9.20
C ALA A 48 -8.10 5.64 -10.19
N PRO A 49 -8.10 6.35 -11.34
CA PRO A 49 -9.19 6.25 -12.32
C PRO A 49 -9.40 4.85 -12.89
N LEU A 50 -8.36 4.01 -12.86
CA LEU A 50 -8.40 2.66 -13.44
C LEU A 50 -8.92 1.60 -12.46
N TYR A 51 -8.56 1.70 -11.18
CA TYR A 51 -8.71 0.59 -10.25
C TYR A 51 -9.33 0.94 -8.90
N LEU A 52 -9.33 2.22 -8.47
CA LEU A 52 -9.73 2.59 -7.11
C LEU A 52 -11.18 2.22 -6.83
N GLU A 53 -12.11 2.64 -7.66
CA GLU A 53 -13.55 2.36 -7.48
C GLU A 53 -13.84 0.85 -7.48
N LYS A 54 -13.16 0.10 -8.36
CA LYS A 54 -13.29 -1.35 -8.45
C LYS A 54 -12.84 -2.05 -7.15
N LEU A 55 -11.77 -1.55 -6.52
CA LEU A 55 -11.28 -2.09 -5.26
C LEU A 55 -12.19 -1.69 -4.09
N GLU A 56 -12.61 -0.44 -4.00
CA GLU A 56 -13.49 0.06 -2.94
C GLU A 56 -14.79 -0.72 -2.84
N LYS A 57 -15.41 -1.03 -3.97
CA LYS A 57 -16.68 -1.79 -4.05
C LYS A 57 -16.59 -3.22 -3.50
N GLN A 58 -15.39 -3.74 -3.26
CA GLN A 58 -15.19 -5.09 -2.74
C GLN A 58 -15.26 -5.16 -1.21
N PHE A 59 -15.27 -4.01 -0.53
CA PHE A 59 -15.34 -3.96 0.93
C PHE A 59 -16.74 -3.63 1.41
N SER A 60 -17.23 -4.38 2.40
CA SER A 60 -18.50 -4.12 3.10
C SER A 60 -18.35 -3.23 4.33
N LEU A 61 -17.12 -2.87 4.68
CA LEU A 61 -16.76 -2.00 5.80
C LEU A 61 -16.44 -0.58 5.30
N PRO A 62 -16.32 0.43 6.19
CA PRO A 62 -15.98 1.79 5.79
C PRO A 62 -14.63 1.85 5.06
N VAL A 63 -14.64 2.41 3.86
CA VAL A 63 -13.46 2.66 3.03
C VAL A 63 -13.31 4.14 2.77
N THR A 64 -12.10 4.64 2.90
CA THR A 64 -11.71 6.00 2.50
C THR A 64 -10.46 5.94 1.63
N HIS A 65 -10.13 7.02 0.95
CA HIS A 65 -8.95 7.05 0.10
C HIS A 65 -8.26 8.41 0.08
N THR A 66 -6.98 8.38 -0.30
CA THR A 66 -6.18 9.54 -0.70
C THR A 66 -5.66 9.31 -2.11
N VAL A 67 -5.83 10.28 -2.99
CA VAL A 67 -5.23 10.27 -4.33
C VAL A 67 -4.14 11.33 -4.38
N ILE A 68 -2.88 10.87 -4.43
CA ILE A 68 -1.72 11.76 -4.55
C ILE A 68 -1.43 12.07 -6.03
N PRO A 69 -0.78 13.18 -6.35
CA PRO A 69 -0.31 13.41 -7.71
C PRO A 69 0.69 12.32 -8.12
N ALA A 70 0.58 11.84 -9.36
CA ALA A 70 1.53 10.87 -9.91
C ALA A 70 2.89 11.53 -10.20
N GLY A 71 3.98 10.81 -9.97
CA GLY A 71 5.34 11.24 -10.29
C GLY A 71 6.30 11.19 -9.11
N GLU A 72 7.57 10.94 -9.41
CA GLU A 72 8.66 10.87 -8.42
C GLU A 72 8.86 12.18 -7.67
N GLU A 73 8.54 13.31 -8.28
CA GLU A 73 8.64 14.66 -7.68
C GLU A 73 7.72 14.85 -6.47
N HIS A 74 6.67 14.03 -6.37
CA HIS A 74 5.72 14.05 -5.26
C HIS A 74 6.10 13.10 -4.12
N LYS A 75 7.20 12.36 -4.27
CA LYS A 75 7.73 11.45 -3.25
C LYS A 75 8.47 12.23 -2.16
N GLN A 76 7.73 12.95 -1.33
CA GLN A 76 8.26 13.91 -0.36
C GLN A 76 7.46 13.93 0.95
N LEU A 77 8.03 14.50 2.01
CA LEU A 77 7.42 14.53 3.34
C LEU A 77 6.07 15.24 3.38
N SER A 78 5.89 16.30 2.62
CA SER A 78 4.60 17.02 2.56
C SER A 78 3.46 16.16 1.99
N THR A 79 3.76 15.24 1.06
CA THR A 79 2.79 14.27 0.56
C THR A 79 2.40 13.28 1.67
N VAL A 80 3.36 12.81 2.45
CA VAL A 80 3.10 11.93 3.60
C VAL A 80 2.27 12.65 4.66
N GLU A 81 2.56 13.91 4.95
CA GLU A 81 1.78 14.74 5.88
C GLU A 81 0.31 14.85 5.43
N GLY A 82 0.07 15.07 4.15
CA GLY A 82 -1.29 15.05 3.58
C GLY A 82 -2.02 13.72 3.85
N ILE A 83 -1.33 12.60 3.66
CA ILE A 83 -1.90 11.28 3.97
C ILE A 83 -2.23 11.17 5.46
N TYR A 84 -1.38 11.66 6.38
CA TYR A 84 -1.70 11.63 7.82
C TYR A 84 -2.98 12.40 8.15
N HIS A 85 -3.20 13.55 7.54
CA HIS A 85 -4.43 14.31 7.74
C HIS A 85 -5.66 13.55 7.29
N ASP A 86 -5.60 12.88 6.14
CA ASP A 86 -6.70 12.06 5.62
C ASP A 86 -6.96 10.85 6.52
N LEU A 87 -5.92 10.17 6.99
CA LEU A 87 -6.03 9.05 7.93
C LEU A 87 -6.69 9.46 9.25
N LEU A 88 -6.32 10.63 9.78
CA LEU A 88 -6.93 11.19 10.99
C LEU A 88 -8.40 11.57 10.76
N ALA A 89 -8.71 12.22 9.65
CA ALA A 89 -10.08 12.57 9.27
C ALA A 89 -10.97 11.34 9.08
N ALA A 90 -10.40 10.25 8.57
CA ALA A 90 -11.07 8.96 8.42
C ALA A 90 -11.26 8.21 9.75
N GLY A 91 -10.69 8.69 10.85
CA GLY A 91 -10.75 8.04 12.15
C GLY A 91 -9.99 6.72 12.20
N MET A 92 -8.90 6.60 11.43
CA MET A 92 -8.07 5.39 11.37
C MET A 92 -7.37 5.12 12.69
N THR A 93 -7.31 3.87 13.07
CA THR A 93 -6.67 3.37 14.29
C THR A 93 -5.54 2.39 13.96
N ARG A 94 -4.79 1.97 14.98
CA ARG A 94 -3.72 0.97 14.82
C ARG A 94 -4.21 -0.42 14.38
N LYS A 95 -5.51 -0.69 14.48
CA LYS A 95 -6.14 -1.97 14.11
C LYS A 95 -6.69 -1.98 12.68
N ASP A 96 -6.62 -0.84 12.02
CA ASP A 96 -7.13 -0.68 10.66
C ASP A 96 -6.05 -1.00 9.62
N LEU A 97 -6.42 -1.00 8.35
CA LEU A 97 -5.55 -1.38 7.25
C LEU A 97 -5.35 -0.21 6.28
N ILE A 98 -4.10 0.04 5.90
CA ILE A 98 -3.74 0.94 4.81
C ILE A 98 -3.36 0.09 3.60
N ILE A 99 -3.92 0.43 2.44
CA ILE A 99 -3.62 -0.24 1.17
C ILE A 99 -2.91 0.74 0.25
N ALA A 100 -1.77 0.34 -0.29
CA ALA A 100 -1.06 1.04 -1.35
C ALA A 100 -1.47 0.45 -2.70
N LEU A 101 -2.23 1.20 -3.50
CA LEU A 101 -2.67 0.79 -4.83
C LEU A 101 -1.93 1.62 -5.89
N GLY A 102 -0.84 1.11 -6.43
CA GLY A 102 -0.03 1.87 -7.39
C GLY A 102 1.34 1.30 -7.70
N GLY A 103 2.17 2.11 -8.31
CA GLY A 103 3.57 1.80 -8.59
C GLY A 103 4.48 1.96 -7.36
N GLY A 104 5.79 1.94 -7.58
CA GLY A 104 6.80 2.03 -6.51
C GLY A 104 6.73 3.32 -5.70
N VAL A 105 6.41 4.44 -6.33
CA VAL A 105 6.25 5.73 -5.62
C VAL A 105 5.12 5.67 -4.61
N VAL A 106 3.96 5.17 -5.03
CA VAL A 106 2.80 4.98 -4.13
C VAL A 106 3.14 4.00 -3.01
N GLY A 107 3.77 2.89 -3.34
CA GLY A 107 4.18 1.87 -2.36
C GLY A 107 5.13 2.42 -1.30
N ASP A 108 6.14 3.19 -1.71
CA ASP A 108 7.14 3.77 -0.82
C ASP A 108 6.55 4.85 0.10
N ILE A 109 5.78 5.77 -0.44
CA ILE A 109 5.12 6.85 0.32
C ILE A 109 4.13 6.25 1.32
N THR A 110 3.27 5.35 0.85
CA THR A 110 2.23 4.72 1.69
C THR A 110 2.85 3.83 2.76
N GLY A 111 3.90 3.09 2.40
CA GLY A 111 4.63 2.25 3.34
C GLY A 111 5.29 3.06 4.45
N PHE A 112 5.89 4.20 4.11
CA PHE A 112 6.44 5.13 5.11
C PHE A 112 5.32 5.72 5.99
N ALA A 113 4.21 6.14 5.41
CA ALA A 113 3.06 6.61 6.17
C ALA A 113 2.53 5.54 7.13
N ALA A 114 2.35 4.31 6.67
CA ALA A 114 1.88 3.19 7.49
C ALA A 114 2.85 2.83 8.63
N ALA A 115 4.15 2.95 8.38
CA ALA A 115 5.18 2.66 9.39
C ALA A 115 5.23 3.70 10.52
N THR A 116 4.89 4.95 10.21
CA THR A 116 5.05 6.09 11.11
C THR A 116 3.73 6.56 11.73
N PHE A 117 2.61 6.44 11.02
CA PHE A 117 1.29 6.77 11.55
C PHE A 117 0.97 5.91 12.79
N LEU A 118 0.64 6.55 13.90
CA LEU A 118 0.36 5.90 15.19
C LEU A 118 1.43 4.89 15.64
N ARG A 119 2.67 5.05 15.20
CA ARG A 119 3.82 4.15 15.41
C ARG A 119 3.69 2.79 14.72
N GLY A 120 2.88 2.71 13.69
CA GLY A 120 2.72 1.54 12.83
C GLY A 120 1.28 1.06 12.72
N VAL A 121 0.82 0.98 11.47
CA VAL A 121 -0.48 0.43 11.07
C VAL A 121 -0.22 -0.65 10.02
N SER A 122 -1.10 -1.63 9.93
CA SER A 122 -0.98 -2.71 8.93
C SER A 122 -0.98 -2.17 7.51
N LEU A 123 -0.15 -2.77 6.66
CA LEU A 123 0.04 -2.36 5.26
C LEU A 123 -0.21 -3.54 4.32
N CYS A 124 -1.04 -3.31 3.32
CA CYS A 124 -1.17 -4.17 2.14
C CYS A 124 -0.68 -3.40 0.91
N GLN A 125 0.09 -4.04 0.03
CA GLN A 125 0.50 -3.46 -1.24
C GLN A 125 -0.19 -4.18 -2.41
N ILE A 126 -0.78 -3.40 -3.31
CA ILE A 126 -1.33 -3.84 -4.59
C ILE A 126 -0.54 -3.14 -5.70
N PRO A 127 0.63 -3.70 -6.07
CA PRO A 127 1.50 -3.07 -7.07
C PRO A 127 0.90 -3.18 -8.47
N THR A 128 0.89 -2.06 -9.19
CA THR A 128 0.29 -1.94 -10.53
C THR A 128 1.31 -1.78 -11.66
N THR A 129 2.60 -1.70 -11.34
CA THR A 129 3.69 -1.68 -12.34
C THR A 129 4.56 -2.91 -12.19
N LEU A 130 5.18 -3.35 -13.29
CA LEU A 130 6.06 -4.51 -13.27
C LEU A 130 7.20 -4.34 -12.24
N LEU A 131 7.85 -3.17 -12.22
CA LEU A 131 8.92 -2.89 -11.27
C LEU A 131 8.43 -2.99 -9.82
N ALA A 132 7.26 -2.46 -9.51
CA ALA A 132 6.69 -2.58 -8.17
C ALA A 132 6.37 -4.03 -7.81
N GLN A 133 5.90 -4.83 -8.76
CA GLN A 133 5.56 -6.24 -8.55
C GLN A 133 6.79 -7.10 -8.24
N VAL A 134 7.93 -6.85 -8.91
CA VAL A 134 9.12 -7.72 -8.78
C VAL A 134 10.16 -7.20 -7.77
N ASP A 135 10.04 -5.96 -7.31
CA ASP A 135 11.06 -5.33 -6.47
C ASP A 135 10.45 -4.54 -5.31
N SER A 136 9.89 -3.36 -5.55
CA SER A 136 9.62 -2.41 -4.47
C SER A 136 8.54 -2.86 -3.47
N SER A 137 7.58 -3.69 -3.89
CA SER A 137 6.53 -4.20 -3.00
C SER A 137 6.96 -5.40 -2.13
N VAL A 138 8.15 -5.95 -2.37
CA VAL A 138 8.62 -7.18 -1.71
C VAL A 138 9.60 -6.90 -0.57
N GLY A 139 10.46 -5.90 -0.73
CA GLY A 139 11.61 -5.68 0.15
C GLY A 139 11.33 -4.92 1.46
N GLY A 140 10.13 -4.38 1.66
CA GLY A 140 9.80 -3.60 2.86
C GLY A 140 10.54 -2.28 3.01
N LYS A 141 11.35 -1.88 2.04
CA LYS A 141 11.99 -0.57 2.00
C LYS A 141 10.94 0.47 1.63
N THR A 142 10.81 1.48 2.45
CA THR A 142 9.85 2.58 2.23
C THR A 142 10.55 3.90 2.51
N GLY A 143 10.14 4.95 1.84
CA GLY A 143 10.77 6.23 2.09
C GLY A 143 10.37 7.32 1.11
N VAL A 144 10.92 8.49 1.37
CA VAL A 144 10.70 9.69 0.61
C VAL A 144 12.01 10.39 0.28
N ASN A 145 11.94 11.29 -0.68
CA ASN A 145 13.07 12.10 -1.13
C ASN A 145 13.16 13.38 -0.31
N LEU A 146 14.36 13.91 -0.21
CA LEU A 146 14.65 15.28 0.22
C LEU A 146 15.25 16.06 -0.95
N PRO A 147 15.33 17.40 -0.86
CA PRO A 147 16.03 18.20 -1.88
C PRO A 147 17.47 17.75 -2.13
N GLU A 148 18.12 17.21 -1.13
CA GLU A 148 19.50 16.74 -1.15
C GLU A 148 19.70 15.40 -1.86
N GLY A 149 18.62 14.59 -2.01
CA GLY A 149 18.73 13.30 -2.67
C GLY A 149 17.51 12.39 -2.49
N LYS A 150 17.55 11.29 -3.26
CA LYS A 150 16.46 10.29 -3.25
C LYS A 150 16.56 9.34 -2.06
N ASN A 151 15.40 8.95 -1.52
CA ASN A 151 15.24 7.90 -0.48
C ASN A 151 16.09 8.15 0.77
N LEU A 152 16.32 9.41 1.15
CA LEU A 152 17.13 9.76 2.31
C LEU A 152 16.40 9.62 3.64
N VAL A 153 15.07 9.64 3.62
CA VAL A 153 14.21 9.45 4.80
C VAL A 153 13.31 8.27 4.56
N GLY A 154 13.40 7.27 5.41
CA GLY A 154 12.63 6.06 5.23
C GLY A 154 12.70 5.09 6.39
N THR A 155 12.06 3.97 6.23
CA THR A 155 12.04 2.88 7.20
C THR A 155 11.96 1.54 6.49
N PHE A 156 12.37 0.49 7.21
CA PHE A 156 12.08 -0.88 6.82
C PHE A 156 10.75 -1.27 7.46
N LYS A 157 9.68 -1.20 6.68
CA LYS A 157 8.34 -1.67 7.06
C LYS A 157 8.09 -3.01 6.39
N PRO A 158 8.03 -4.12 7.14
CA PRO A 158 7.56 -5.36 6.56
C PRO A 158 6.17 -5.12 5.98
N VAL A 159 6.00 -5.45 4.72
CA VAL A 159 4.69 -5.43 4.09
C VAL A 159 3.96 -6.65 4.65
N SER A 160 2.88 -6.42 5.37
CA SER A 160 2.13 -7.54 5.96
C SER A 160 1.52 -8.43 4.88
N TYR A 161 1.26 -7.86 3.69
CA TYR A 161 0.65 -8.55 2.57
C TYR A 161 0.97 -7.82 1.26
N THR A 162 1.40 -8.56 0.25
CA THR A 162 1.59 -8.05 -1.11
C THR A 162 0.72 -8.83 -2.09
N HIS A 163 -0.01 -8.12 -2.93
CA HIS A 163 -0.98 -8.64 -3.86
C HIS A 163 -0.50 -8.44 -5.28
N LEU A 164 0.04 -9.48 -5.90
CA LEU A 164 0.58 -9.41 -7.26
C LEU A 164 -0.45 -9.92 -8.26
N THR A 165 -0.90 -9.05 -9.15
CA THR A 165 -1.70 -9.44 -10.31
C THR A 165 -0.77 -9.66 -11.49
N LEU A 166 -0.65 -10.87 -11.97
CA LEU A 166 0.11 -11.13 -13.19
C LEU A 166 -0.61 -10.51 -14.39
N PRO A 167 0.11 -9.86 -15.30
CA PRO A 167 -0.49 -9.45 -16.56
C PRO A 167 -1.00 -10.68 -17.33
N THR A 168 -2.17 -10.54 -17.92
CA THR A 168 -2.76 -11.54 -18.82
C THR A 168 -2.08 -11.53 -20.18
#